data_a1f02816e0e8363132414fbde7a65f0e
#
_entry.id   a1f02816e0e8363132414fbde7a65f0e
#
_cell.length_a   1.000
_cell.length_b   1.000
_cell.length_c   1.000
_cell.angle_alpha   90.00
_cell.angle_beta   90.00
_cell.angle_gamma   90.00
#
_symmetry.space_group_name_H-M   'P 1'
#
loop_
_entity.id
_entity.type
_entity.pdbx_description
1 polymer ?
#
loop_
_entity_poly.entity_id
_entity_poly.type
_entity_poly.pdbx_seq_one_letter_code
_entity_poly.pdbx_strand_id
1 'polypeptide(L)'
;MPGTQASTGGGALPTVTPPALNSTAGPTITIPGDVAPPGTLQVKTLIKGTGPVVEKGQDLAVQYTGVIWRTGKVFNSSWPSNTPLTIVIGEGQVIKGWDTGLVGQTVGSRVLLVIPPADGYGSAGASQAGIKGTDTLVFVVDILAAA
;
A
#
# COMPACT_ATOMS: atom_id res chain seq x y z
N MET A 1 -8.92 -15.29 11.06
CA MET A 1 -8.88 -14.93 10.73
C MET A 1 -9.05 -14.32 10.50
N PRO A 2 -8.99 -14.13 10.40
CA PRO A 2 -9.32 -13.51 10.08
C PRO A 2 -9.79 -13.17 9.29
N GLY A 3 -9.86 -13.14 9.12
CA GLY A 3 -10.30 -12.85 8.50
C GLY A 3 -10.87 -12.65 7.75
N THR A 4 -10.83 -12.66 7.80
CA THR A 4 -11.26 -12.51 7.13
C THR A 4 -11.85 -12.60 6.36
N GLN A 5 -11.81 -12.84 6.28
CA GLN A 5 -12.21 -12.93 5.59
C GLN A 5 -12.62 -12.75 4.83
N ALA A 6 -12.29 -12.77 4.87
CA ALA A 6 -12.69 -12.43 4.11
C ALA A 6 -13.47 -12.73 3.28
N SER A 7 -13.62 -13.10 3.20
CA SER A 7 -14.46 -13.40 2.40
C SER A 7 -15.31 -12.72 1.64
N THR A 8 -15.31 -11.81 1.75
CA THR A 8 -16.18 -11.04 1.01
C THR A 8 -15.66 -10.81 -0.35
N GLY A 9 -16.42 -10.88 -1.27
CA GLY A 9 -16.05 -10.47 -2.57
C GLY A 9 -14.82 -11.08 -3.09
N GLY A 10 -14.44 -11.83 -2.41
CA GLY A 10 -13.57 -12.20 -3.03
C GLY A 10 -12.43 -12.89 -2.92
N GLY A 11 -12.11 -12.88 -2.17
CA GLY A 11 -10.95 -13.56 -2.19
C GLY A 11 -9.97 -13.26 -1.18
N ALA A 12 -8.92 -14.03 -1.11
CA ALA A 12 -7.83 -13.79 -0.21
C ALA A 12 -7.11 -12.50 -0.55
N LEU A 13 -6.68 -11.77 0.46
CA LEU A 13 -5.80 -10.64 0.28
C LEU A 13 -4.35 -11.11 0.25
N PRO A 14 -3.45 -10.31 -0.32
CA PRO A 14 -2.03 -10.62 -0.28
C PRO A 14 -1.53 -10.77 1.15
N THR A 15 -0.53 -11.60 1.33
CA THR A 15 0.13 -11.76 2.61
C THR A 15 1.44 -10.98 2.60
N VAL A 16 1.81 -10.52 3.77
CA VAL A 16 3.03 -9.74 3.97
C VAL A 16 3.87 -10.44 5.00
N THR A 17 5.12 -10.72 4.65
CA THR A 17 6.06 -11.32 5.59
C THR A 17 7.03 -10.23 5.98
N PRO A 18 6.76 -9.50 7.04
CA PRO A 18 7.57 -8.36 7.39
C PRO A 18 8.76 -8.74 8.24
N PRO A 19 9.87 -8.09 8.01
CA PRO A 19 10.87 -7.97 9.05
C PRO A 19 10.34 -7.02 10.13
N ALA A 20 11.12 -6.80 11.17
CA ALA A 20 10.76 -5.79 12.16
C ALA A 20 10.65 -4.43 11.49
N LEU A 21 9.81 -3.55 12.04
CA LEU A 21 9.58 -2.23 11.46
C LEU A 21 10.84 -1.40 11.27
N ASN A 22 11.83 -1.59 12.12
CA ASN A 22 13.10 -0.85 12.02
C ASN A 22 14.16 -1.61 11.23
N SER A 23 13.78 -2.67 10.54
CA SER A 23 14.72 -3.41 9.70
C SER A 23 15.05 -2.62 8.44
N THR A 24 16.26 -2.82 7.92
CA THR A 24 16.67 -2.27 6.64
C THR A 24 16.14 -3.07 5.46
N ALA A 25 15.61 -4.27 5.73
CA ALA A 25 15.02 -5.10 4.68
C ALA A 25 13.53 -4.81 4.60
N GLY A 26 13.03 -4.55 3.40
CA GLY A 26 11.62 -4.28 3.20
C GLY A 26 10.76 -5.53 3.36
N PRO A 27 9.44 -5.35 3.47
CA PRO A 27 8.53 -6.48 3.54
C PRO A 27 8.44 -7.21 2.21
N THR A 28 8.11 -8.48 2.28
CA THR A 28 7.81 -9.30 1.11
C THR A 28 6.31 -9.43 0.98
N ILE A 29 5.78 -9.06 -0.19
CA ILE A 29 4.35 -9.15 -0.49
C ILE A 29 4.14 -10.37 -1.35
N THR A 30 3.27 -11.28 -0.90
CA THR A 30 2.91 -12.49 -1.63
C THR A 30 1.49 -12.38 -2.11
N ILE A 31 1.30 -12.45 -3.44
CA ILE A 31 -0.02 -12.38 -4.05
C ILE A 31 -0.65 -13.77 -4.03
N PRO A 32 -1.94 -13.91 -3.64
CA PRO A 32 -2.60 -15.21 -3.68
C PRO A 32 -2.65 -15.73 -5.12
N GLY A 33 -2.36 -17.01 -5.29
CA GLY A 33 -2.41 -17.64 -6.59
C GLY A 33 -3.86 -17.87 -7.03
N ASP A 34 -4.12 -17.71 -8.31
CA ASP A 34 -5.42 -18.04 -8.92
C ASP A 34 -6.61 -17.32 -8.28
N VAL A 35 -6.37 -16.14 -7.70
CA VAL A 35 -7.41 -15.32 -7.11
C VAL A 35 -7.47 -13.99 -7.84
N ALA A 36 -8.65 -13.59 -8.26
CA ALA A 36 -8.83 -12.28 -8.88
C ALA A 36 -8.67 -11.17 -7.83
N PRO A 37 -8.11 -10.02 -8.21
CA PRO A 37 -8.00 -8.91 -7.27
C PRO A 37 -9.37 -8.33 -6.92
N PRO A 38 -9.49 -7.73 -5.73
CA PRO A 38 -10.72 -7.03 -5.37
C PRO A 38 -11.00 -5.89 -6.33
N GLY A 39 -12.26 -5.62 -6.59
CA GLY A 39 -12.67 -4.53 -7.46
C GLY A 39 -12.73 -3.17 -6.77
N THR A 40 -12.53 -3.14 -5.46
CA THR A 40 -12.58 -1.91 -4.66
C THR A 40 -11.32 -1.78 -3.82
N LEU A 41 -11.03 -0.56 -3.41
CA LEU A 41 -9.89 -0.29 -2.52
C LEU A 41 -10.04 -1.08 -1.22
N GLN A 42 -8.99 -1.80 -0.86
CA GLN A 42 -8.91 -2.51 0.42
C GLN A 42 -7.79 -1.90 1.24
N VAL A 43 -8.07 -1.61 2.50
CA VAL A 43 -7.10 -1.05 3.44
C VAL A 43 -7.08 -1.94 4.67
N LYS A 44 -5.89 -2.44 5.00
CA LYS A 44 -5.75 -3.28 6.19
C LYS A 44 -4.55 -2.81 6.99
N THR A 45 -4.79 -2.49 8.26
CA THR A 45 -3.71 -2.13 9.17
C THR A 45 -3.07 -3.41 9.68
N LEU A 46 -1.83 -3.66 9.29
CA LEU A 46 -1.10 -4.87 9.67
C LEU A 46 -0.49 -4.72 11.05
N ILE A 47 0.07 -3.55 11.33
CA ILE A 47 0.61 -3.19 12.63
C ILE A 47 0.07 -1.80 12.94
N LYS A 48 -0.57 -1.66 14.09
CA LYS A 48 -1.11 -0.36 14.48
C LYS A 48 -0.08 0.40 15.30
N GLY A 49 0.32 1.57 14.81
CA GLY A 49 1.23 2.45 15.52
C GLY A 49 0.54 3.18 16.66
N THR A 50 1.35 3.72 17.56
CA THR A 50 0.86 4.43 18.73
C THR A 50 1.03 5.95 18.64
N GLY A 51 1.52 6.43 17.50
CA GLY A 51 1.70 7.85 17.27
C GLY A 51 0.41 8.58 16.93
N PRO A 52 0.51 9.87 16.58
CA PRO A 52 -0.67 10.66 16.25
C PRO A 52 -1.37 10.16 14.99
N VAL A 53 -2.64 10.51 14.87
CA VAL A 53 -3.45 10.18 13.69
C VAL A 53 -3.03 11.08 12.53
N VAL A 54 -2.88 10.47 11.36
CA VAL A 54 -2.55 11.19 10.12
C VAL A 54 -3.78 11.98 9.66
N GLU A 55 -3.57 13.26 9.37
CA GLU A 55 -4.62 14.15 8.93
C GLU A 55 -4.33 14.65 7.51
N LYS A 56 -5.40 14.94 6.79
CA LYS A 56 -5.30 15.50 5.45
C LYS A 56 -4.45 16.78 5.47
N GLY A 57 -3.54 16.88 4.50
CA GLY A 57 -2.68 18.05 4.36
C GLY A 57 -1.36 17.96 5.09
N GLN A 58 -1.14 16.90 5.85
CA GLN A 58 0.12 16.72 6.56
C GLN A 58 1.22 16.20 5.63
N ASP A 59 2.46 16.52 5.96
CA ASP A 59 3.63 15.90 5.34
C ASP A 59 3.85 14.55 6.00
N LEU A 60 3.92 13.50 5.20
CA LEU A 60 4.22 12.15 5.67
C LEU A 60 5.59 11.71 5.21
N ALA A 61 6.36 11.11 6.11
CA ALA A 61 7.54 10.34 5.76
C ALA A 61 7.16 8.87 5.84
N VAL A 62 7.36 8.13 4.75
CA VAL A 62 6.96 6.73 4.66
C VAL A 62 8.07 5.89 4.02
N GLN A 63 8.13 4.61 4.40
CA GLN A 63 8.80 3.58 3.62
C GLN A 63 7.72 2.73 2.97
N TYR A 64 7.95 2.27 1.75
CA TYR A 64 6.92 1.53 1.05
C TYR A 64 7.49 0.55 0.05
N THR A 65 6.68 -0.45 -0.28
CA THR A 65 6.90 -1.37 -1.39
C THR A 65 5.60 -1.54 -2.14
N GLY A 66 5.65 -1.45 -3.47
CA GLY A 66 4.50 -1.67 -4.33
C GLY A 66 4.75 -2.80 -5.31
N VAL A 67 3.78 -3.69 -5.46
CA VAL A 67 3.83 -4.77 -6.43
C VAL A 67 2.58 -4.72 -7.31
N ILE A 68 2.68 -5.34 -8.50
CA ILE A 68 1.56 -5.49 -9.41
C ILE A 68 0.89 -6.83 -9.10
N TRP A 69 -0.42 -6.83 -8.86
CA TRP A 69 -1.15 -8.06 -8.53
C TRP A 69 -0.94 -9.13 -9.59
N ARG A 70 -1.05 -8.77 -10.86
CA ARG A 70 -0.97 -9.71 -11.98
C ARG A 70 0.35 -10.46 -12.02
N THR A 71 1.46 -9.81 -11.70
CA THR A 71 2.80 -10.38 -11.83
C THR A 71 3.46 -10.72 -10.52
N GLY A 72 3.01 -10.11 -9.42
CA GLY A 72 3.67 -10.23 -8.13
C GLY A 72 5.02 -9.52 -8.04
N LYS A 73 5.39 -8.76 -9.07
CA LYS A 73 6.70 -8.12 -9.14
C LYS A 73 6.67 -6.74 -8.51
N VAL A 74 7.73 -6.42 -7.79
CA VAL A 74 7.92 -5.07 -7.24
C VAL A 74 8.15 -4.11 -8.40
N PHE A 75 7.35 -3.04 -8.46
CA PHE A 75 7.57 -2.00 -9.45
C PHE A 75 8.18 -0.75 -8.83
N ASN A 76 8.09 -0.59 -7.52
CA ASN A 76 8.69 0.54 -6.82
C ASN A 76 8.82 0.22 -5.34
N SER A 77 9.91 0.70 -4.72
CA SER A 77 10.15 0.50 -3.30
C SER A 77 11.16 1.52 -2.80
N SER A 78 10.94 2.03 -1.61
CA SER A 78 11.90 2.92 -0.94
C SER A 78 12.95 2.16 -0.15
N TRP A 79 12.73 0.87 0.11
CA TRP A 79 13.58 0.10 1.00
C TRP A 79 15.01 -0.11 0.50
N PRO A 80 15.24 -0.42 -0.79
CA PRO A 80 16.61 -0.68 -1.23
C PRO A 80 17.55 0.51 -1.05
N SER A 81 17.04 1.74 -1.19
CA SER A 81 17.85 2.93 -0.98
C SER A 81 17.83 3.40 0.47
N ASN A 82 16.96 2.80 1.28
CA ASN A 82 16.75 3.18 2.67
C ASN A 82 16.50 4.68 2.83
N THR A 83 15.82 5.28 1.85
CA THR A 83 15.50 6.70 1.84
C THR A 83 13.98 6.84 1.87
N PRO A 84 13.41 7.26 3.00
CA PRO A 84 11.97 7.46 3.08
C PRO A 84 11.47 8.47 2.08
N LEU A 85 10.27 8.23 1.57
CA LEU A 85 9.58 9.16 0.70
C LEU A 85 8.80 10.16 1.55
N THR A 86 8.89 11.44 1.23
CA THR A 86 8.09 12.47 1.88
C THR A 86 7.03 12.97 0.92
N ILE A 87 5.78 12.93 1.35
CA ILE A 87 4.62 13.32 0.53
C ILE A 87 3.67 14.17 1.36
N VAL A 88 2.83 14.95 0.67
CA VAL A 88 1.67 15.60 1.30
C VAL A 88 0.47 14.72 1.06
N ILE A 89 -0.18 14.28 2.13
CA ILE A 89 -1.27 13.32 2.04
C ILE A 89 -2.62 14.03 1.96
N GLY A 90 -3.54 13.43 1.18
CA GLY A 90 -4.90 13.92 1.09
C GLY A 90 -5.10 15.08 0.13
N GLU A 91 -4.08 15.50 -0.61
CA GLU A 91 -4.13 16.69 -1.47
C GLU A 91 -3.97 16.36 -2.96
N GLY A 92 -4.09 15.09 -3.34
CA GLY A 92 -3.99 14.72 -4.74
C GLY A 92 -2.57 14.61 -5.29
N GLN A 93 -1.56 14.66 -4.46
CA GLN A 93 -0.16 14.54 -4.89
C GLN A 93 0.24 13.08 -5.15
N VAL A 94 -0.47 12.15 -4.54
CA VAL A 94 -0.25 10.71 -4.71
C VAL A 94 -1.51 10.08 -5.25
N ILE A 95 -1.42 8.81 -5.67
CA ILE A 95 -2.59 8.11 -6.18
C ILE A 95 -3.69 8.07 -5.11
N LYS A 96 -4.93 8.04 -5.58
CA LYS A 96 -6.10 8.19 -4.72
C LYS A 96 -6.15 7.15 -3.60
N GLY A 97 -5.71 5.93 -3.88
CA GLY A 97 -5.69 4.87 -2.86
C GLY A 97 -4.83 5.21 -1.67
N TRP A 98 -3.73 5.93 -1.86
CA TRP A 98 -2.90 6.40 -0.76
C TRP A 98 -3.60 7.52 0.01
N ASP A 99 -4.16 8.51 -0.70
CA ASP A 99 -4.86 9.62 -0.04
C ASP A 99 -6.02 9.11 0.81
N THR A 100 -6.77 8.15 0.28
CA THR A 100 -7.93 7.59 1.00
C THR A 100 -7.49 6.64 2.12
N GLY A 101 -6.46 5.84 1.87
CA GLY A 101 -6.10 4.75 2.78
C GLY A 101 -5.19 5.15 3.93
N LEU A 102 -4.42 6.22 3.79
CA LEU A 102 -3.44 6.60 4.81
C LEU A 102 -3.96 7.66 5.77
N VAL A 103 -4.87 8.52 5.35
CA VAL A 103 -5.51 9.47 6.26
C VAL A 103 -6.33 8.69 7.29
N GLY A 104 -6.14 9.00 8.56
CA GLY A 104 -6.81 8.30 9.66
C GLY A 104 -5.99 7.18 10.27
N GLN A 105 -4.91 6.76 9.62
CA GLN A 105 -3.98 5.80 10.22
C GLN A 105 -3.11 6.50 11.26
N THR A 106 -2.45 5.73 12.11
CA THR A 106 -1.55 6.32 13.12
C THR A 106 -0.10 6.21 12.68
N VAL A 107 0.71 7.17 13.10
CA VAL A 107 2.16 7.10 12.88
C VAL A 107 2.71 5.86 13.59
N GLY A 108 3.60 5.15 12.91
CA GLY A 108 4.12 3.86 13.39
C GLY A 108 3.35 2.67 12.84
N SER A 109 2.30 2.90 12.06
CA SER A 109 1.51 1.82 11.48
C SER A 109 2.16 1.26 10.23
N ARG A 110 1.92 -0.03 10.00
CA ARG A 110 2.18 -0.69 8.71
C ARG A 110 0.83 -1.01 8.09
N VAL A 111 0.59 -0.51 6.90
CA VAL A 111 -0.71 -0.57 6.23
C VAL A 111 -0.57 -1.29 4.89
N LEU A 112 -1.47 -2.25 4.66
CA LEU A 112 -1.60 -2.92 3.37
C LEU A 112 -2.70 -2.21 2.58
N LEU A 113 -2.37 -1.80 1.36
CA LEU A 113 -3.33 -1.17 0.45
C LEU A 113 -3.43 -2.02 -0.81
N VAL A 114 -4.65 -2.44 -1.16
CA VAL A 114 -4.93 -3.10 -2.44
C VAL A 114 -5.75 -2.11 -3.26
N ILE A 115 -5.16 -1.63 -4.34
CA ILE A 115 -5.64 -0.44 -5.04
C ILE A 115 -6.05 -0.81 -6.47
N PRO A 116 -7.36 -0.80 -6.77
CA PRO A 116 -7.80 -1.05 -8.14
C PRO A 116 -7.42 0.12 -9.05
N PRO A 117 -7.46 -0.07 -10.38
CA PRO A 117 -7.05 0.98 -11.32
C PRO A 117 -7.71 2.34 -11.08
N ALA A 118 -8.98 2.35 -10.74
CA ALA A 118 -9.71 3.61 -10.53
C ALA A 118 -9.13 4.47 -9.40
N ASP A 119 -8.51 3.84 -8.43
CA ASP A 119 -7.88 4.53 -7.28
C ASP A 119 -6.35 4.60 -7.42
N GLY A 120 -5.83 4.13 -8.52
CA GLY A 120 -4.41 4.16 -8.84
C GLY A 120 -4.13 5.01 -10.07
N TYR A 121 -3.54 4.38 -11.08
CA TYR A 121 -3.15 5.08 -12.31
C TYR A 121 -4.23 5.11 -13.38
N GLY A 122 -5.43 4.62 -13.07
CA GLY A 122 -6.55 4.65 -13.99
C GLY A 122 -6.33 3.77 -15.23
N SER A 123 -7.17 3.98 -16.24
CA SER A 123 -7.12 3.19 -17.47
C SER A 123 -5.86 3.45 -18.31
N ALA A 124 -5.14 4.53 -18.03
CA ALA A 124 -3.89 4.82 -18.72
C ALA A 124 -2.73 3.96 -18.22
N GLY A 125 -2.82 3.52 -16.97
CA GLY A 125 -1.73 2.77 -16.36
C GLY A 125 -0.46 3.59 -16.20
N ALA A 126 0.66 2.91 -16.07
CA ALA A 126 1.99 3.52 -16.00
C ALA A 126 2.96 2.60 -16.73
N SER A 127 3.06 2.73 -18.04
CA SER A 127 3.80 1.79 -18.87
C SER A 127 5.27 1.72 -18.52
N GLN A 128 5.86 2.82 -18.08
CA GLN A 128 7.27 2.84 -17.66
C GLN A 128 7.53 1.95 -16.45
N ALA A 129 6.51 1.72 -15.63
CA ALA A 129 6.59 0.84 -14.48
C ALA A 129 6.02 -0.55 -14.77
N GLY A 130 5.59 -0.81 -16.00
CA GLY A 130 5.00 -2.09 -16.37
C GLY A 130 3.55 -2.24 -15.92
N ILE A 131 2.88 -1.16 -15.56
CA ILE A 131 1.51 -1.16 -15.05
C ILE A 131 0.55 -0.90 -16.20
N LYS A 132 -0.37 -1.84 -16.41
CA LYS A 132 -1.44 -1.70 -17.41
C LYS A 132 -2.63 -0.99 -16.82
N GLY A 133 -3.50 -0.46 -17.67
CA GLY A 133 -4.71 0.23 -17.21
C GLY A 133 -5.73 -0.65 -16.50
N THR A 134 -5.52 -1.95 -16.49
CA THR A 134 -6.36 -2.92 -15.77
C THR A 134 -5.69 -3.50 -14.54
N ASP A 135 -4.47 -3.06 -14.22
CA ASP A 135 -3.71 -3.65 -13.12
C ASP A 135 -4.14 -3.10 -11.77
N THR A 136 -4.35 -4.02 -10.83
CA THR A 136 -4.49 -3.71 -9.41
C THR A 136 -3.10 -3.69 -8.78
N LEU A 137 -2.88 -2.72 -7.92
CA LEU A 137 -1.61 -2.53 -7.24
C LEU A 137 -1.72 -2.90 -5.76
N VAL A 138 -0.64 -3.40 -5.20
CA VAL A 138 -0.58 -3.73 -3.78
C VAL A 138 0.60 -3.00 -3.17
N PHE A 139 0.31 -2.21 -2.14
CA PHE A 139 1.35 -1.49 -1.40
C PHE A 139 1.38 -1.91 0.06
N VAL A 140 2.57 -1.98 0.61
CA VAL A 140 2.77 -1.97 2.06
C VAL A 140 3.47 -0.68 2.40
N VAL A 141 2.88 0.10 3.29
CA VAL A 141 3.37 1.44 3.65
C VAL A 141 3.61 1.47 5.16
N ASP A 142 4.82 1.85 5.55
CA ASP A 142 5.17 2.12 6.94
C ASP A 142 5.18 3.63 7.14
N ILE A 143 4.32 4.13 8.02
CA ILE A 143 4.21 5.55 8.31
C ILE A 143 5.22 5.90 9.41
N LEU A 144 6.24 6.67 9.06
CA LEU A 144 7.34 6.96 9.97
C LEU A 144 7.13 8.26 10.75
N ALA A 145 6.54 9.27 10.10
CA ALA A 145 6.32 10.58 10.72
C ALA A 145 5.21 11.32 9.99
N ALA A 146 4.59 12.25 10.69
CA ALA A 146 3.58 13.15 10.12
C ALA A 146 3.72 14.52 10.79
N ALA A 147 3.64 15.57 9.96
CA ALA A 147 3.78 16.93 10.49
C ALA A 147 2.88 17.94 9.75
#